data_fe979babbbd1141c7690ab2a70afff38
#
_entry.id   fe979babbbd1141c7690ab2a70afff38
#
_cell.length_a   1.000
_cell.length_b   1.000
_cell.length_c   1.000
_cell.angle_alpha   90.00
_cell.angle_beta   90.00
_cell.angle_gamma   90.00
#
_symmetry.space_group_name_H-M   'P 1'
#
loop_
_entity.id
_entity.type
_entity.pdbx_description
1 polymer ?
#
loop_
_entity_poly.entity_id
_entity_poly.type
_entity_poly.pdbx_seq_one_letter_code
_entity_poly.pdbx_strand_id
1 'polypeptide(L)'
;MNKNNYHTHTTRCFHAIGKDEEYVKAAIKAGIKELGFSDHTPWHYDSSFKATMRMPESQLDDYIESIRYLKEKYKDQISILIGLECEYFERYMPWLEKMLKDKQIDYIILGNHYYETDELHQYFGSPVNEYYLKAYVDHCIQAIDTGLYSYIAHPDLVYYDKDSKLYQEEMSRLCAYAKEKDMPLEFNLLGFMTHRHYPNNAFWKIASHYKNKAIIGFDAHSPDALLKDDIYQQAFNYLSSLDVELIDTIKTLKK
;
A
#
# COMPACT_ATOMS: atom_id res chain seq x y z
N MET A 1 -14.15 14.19 -7.43
CA MET A 1 -12.99 13.31 -7.14
C MET A 1 -12.93 12.26 -8.23
N ASN A 2 -11.76 11.99 -8.81
CA ASN A 2 -11.59 10.92 -9.79
C ASN A 2 -11.53 9.57 -9.06
N LYS A 3 -11.87 8.49 -9.76
CA LYS A 3 -11.62 7.14 -9.29
C LYS A 3 -10.23 6.73 -9.78
N ASN A 4 -9.24 6.75 -8.90
CA ASN A 4 -7.87 6.33 -9.15
C ASN A 4 -7.52 5.15 -8.23
N ASN A 5 -6.52 4.36 -8.60
CA ASN A 5 -6.03 3.30 -7.74
C ASN A 5 -4.51 3.16 -7.88
N TYR A 6 -3.81 3.04 -6.76
CA TYR A 6 -2.35 2.93 -6.70
C TYR A 6 -1.89 1.68 -5.95
N HIS A 7 -2.82 0.75 -5.66
CA HIS A 7 -2.52 -0.51 -4.98
C HIS A 7 -3.03 -1.67 -5.83
N THR A 8 -2.14 -2.20 -6.68
CA THR A 8 -2.43 -3.30 -7.62
C THR A 8 -1.24 -4.22 -7.73
N HIS A 9 -1.47 -5.50 -7.46
CA HIS A 9 -0.48 -6.58 -7.58
C HIS A 9 -0.50 -7.24 -8.95
N THR A 10 0.52 -8.06 -9.22
CA THR A 10 0.63 -8.90 -10.41
C THR A 10 0.88 -10.35 -9.99
N THR A 11 0.82 -11.28 -10.92
CA THR A 11 1.11 -12.70 -10.63
C THR A 11 2.51 -12.94 -10.07
N ARG A 12 3.40 -11.94 -10.12
CA ARG A 12 4.77 -12.03 -9.59
C ARG A 12 4.82 -12.03 -8.07
N CYS A 13 3.73 -11.65 -7.37
CA CYS A 13 3.62 -11.84 -5.92
C CYS A 13 3.24 -13.28 -5.52
N PHE A 14 2.99 -14.17 -6.48
CA PHE A 14 2.61 -15.58 -6.33
C PHE A 14 1.21 -15.85 -5.74
N HIS A 15 0.44 -14.81 -5.42
CA HIS A 15 -0.92 -14.95 -4.90
C HIS A 15 -1.95 -14.03 -5.58
N ALA A 16 -1.54 -13.25 -6.59
CA ALA A 16 -2.45 -12.58 -7.51
C ALA A 16 -2.64 -13.41 -8.80
N ILE A 17 -3.76 -13.17 -9.49
CA ILE A 17 -4.13 -13.87 -10.72
C ILE A 17 -4.42 -12.88 -11.86
N GLY A 18 -4.33 -13.34 -13.10
CA GLY A 18 -4.57 -12.52 -14.28
C GLY A 18 -3.30 -11.90 -14.86
N LYS A 19 -3.36 -11.52 -16.14
CA LYS A 19 -2.25 -10.84 -16.82
C LYS A 19 -2.28 -9.34 -16.51
N ASP A 20 -1.11 -8.70 -16.51
CA ASP A 20 -0.99 -7.25 -16.26
C ASP A 20 -1.94 -6.43 -17.15
N GLU A 21 -2.09 -6.80 -18.42
CA GLU A 21 -3.00 -6.13 -19.36
C GLU A 21 -4.49 -6.30 -19.00
N GLU A 22 -4.87 -7.37 -18.32
CA GLU A 22 -6.26 -7.59 -17.89
C GLU A 22 -6.63 -6.61 -16.78
N TYR A 23 -5.70 -6.24 -15.88
CA TYR A 23 -5.90 -5.18 -14.89
C TYR A 23 -6.10 -3.81 -15.56
N VAL A 24 -5.30 -3.49 -16.59
CA VAL A 24 -5.47 -2.24 -17.35
C VAL A 24 -6.84 -2.17 -18.00
N LYS A 25 -7.28 -3.24 -18.65
CA LYS A 25 -8.61 -3.31 -19.28
C LYS A 25 -9.74 -3.21 -18.25
N ALA A 26 -9.59 -3.87 -17.10
CA ALA A 26 -10.55 -3.77 -16.00
C ALA A 26 -10.61 -2.34 -15.43
N ALA A 27 -9.47 -1.69 -15.24
CA ALA A 27 -9.39 -0.32 -14.76
C ALA A 27 -10.10 0.67 -15.73
N ILE A 28 -9.85 0.54 -17.03
CA ILE A 28 -10.53 1.35 -18.06
C ILE A 28 -12.05 1.12 -17.99
N LYS A 29 -12.49 -0.15 -17.92
CA LYS A 29 -13.91 -0.51 -17.81
C LYS A 29 -14.55 0.03 -16.53
N ALA A 30 -13.80 0.08 -15.43
CA ALA A 30 -14.25 0.62 -14.15
C ALA A 30 -14.24 2.16 -14.10
N GLY A 31 -13.79 2.84 -15.16
CA GLY A 31 -13.68 4.30 -15.21
C GLY A 31 -12.54 4.89 -14.39
N ILE A 32 -11.55 4.06 -13.99
CA ILE A 32 -10.33 4.50 -13.31
C ILE A 32 -9.53 5.37 -14.28
N LYS A 33 -9.05 6.53 -13.81
CA LYS A 33 -8.32 7.50 -14.64
C LYS A 33 -6.81 7.33 -14.53
N GLU A 34 -6.35 6.93 -13.36
CA GLU A 34 -4.94 6.61 -13.13
C GLU A 34 -4.81 5.28 -12.37
N LEU A 35 -4.06 4.35 -12.95
CA LEU A 35 -3.78 3.01 -12.40
C LEU A 35 -2.30 2.91 -12.05
N GLY A 36 -1.99 2.75 -10.80
CA GLY A 36 -0.66 2.40 -10.32
C GLY A 36 -0.55 0.90 -10.08
N PHE A 37 0.50 0.27 -10.62
CA PHE A 37 0.94 -1.05 -10.21
C PHE A 37 1.92 -0.90 -9.05
N SER A 38 1.77 -1.70 -8.01
CA SER A 38 2.57 -1.63 -6.79
C SER A 38 2.82 -3.03 -6.22
N ASP A 39 3.37 -3.91 -7.03
CA ASP A 39 3.68 -5.27 -6.56
C ASP A 39 4.71 -5.24 -5.43
N HIS A 40 4.76 -6.29 -4.62
CA HIS A 40 5.68 -6.36 -3.48
C HIS A 40 7.13 -6.23 -3.90
N THR A 41 7.88 -5.39 -3.18
CA THR A 41 9.30 -5.11 -3.44
C THR A 41 10.14 -6.39 -3.41
N PRO A 42 10.94 -6.68 -4.45
CA PRO A 42 11.85 -7.81 -4.49
C PRO A 42 13.15 -7.48 -3.73
N TRP A 43 13.10 -7.55 -2.40
CA TRP A 43 14.26 -7.20 -1.57
C TRP A 43 15.52 -7.96 -1.94
N HIS A 44 16.67 -7.27 -1.85
CA HIS A 44 18.00 -7.87 -2.00
C HIS A 44 18.44 -8.43 -0.64
N TYR A 45 18.12 -9.70 -0.41
CA TYR A 45 18.51 -10.36 0.85
C TYR A 45 19.99 -10.71 0.87
N ASP A 46 20.67 -10.42 1.99
CA ASP A 46 22.09 -10.79 2.20
C ASP A 46 22.24 -12.29 2.57
N SER A 47 21.16 -13.03 2.59
CA SER A 47 21.09 -14.45 2.96
C SER A 47 20.62 -15.33 1.80
N SER A 48 20.50 -16.62 2.05
CA SER A 48 19.87 -17.56 1.11
C SER A 48 18.35 -17.60 1.18
N PHE A 49 17.73 -16.70 1.92
CA PHE A 49 16.28 -16.62 2.07
C PHE A 49 15.59 -16.39 0.71
N LYS A 50 14.45 -17.04 0.53
CA LYS A 50 13.60 -16.86 -0.65
C LYS A 50 12.19 -16.53 -0.16
N ALA A 51 11.77 -15.33 -0.42
CA ALA A 51 10.41 -14.91 -0.12
C ALA A 51 9.39 -15.69 -0.96
N THR A 52 8.22 -15.95 -0.36
CA THR A 52 7.14 -16.71 -1.01
C THR A 52 5.93 -15.84 -1.39
N MET A 53 6.00 -14.54 -1.09
CA MET A 53 4.93 -13.59 -1.32
C MET A 53 5.33 -12.40 -2.20
N ARG A 54 6.51 -12.43 -2.80
CA ARG A 54 7.05 -11.37 -3.65
C ARG A 54 7.94 -11.93 -4.73
N MET A 55 8.07 -11.23 -5.84
CA MET A 55 8.96 -11.62 -6.92
C MET A 55 10.43 -11.66 -6.43
N PRO A 56 11.27 -12.53 -6.98
CA PRO A 56 12.72 -12.42 -6.80
C PRO A 56 13.26 -11.19 -7.56
N GLU A 57 14.39 -10.65 -7.13
CA GLU A 57 15.05 -9.48 -7.75
C GLU A 57 15.24 -9.65 -9.27
N SER A 58 15.51 -10.89 -9.72
CA SER A 58 15.68 -11.22 -11.15
C SER A 58 14.42 -11.00 -12.02
N GLN A 59 13.24 -10.84 -11.43
CA GLN A 59 11.99 -10.55 -12.14
C GLN A 59 11.61 -9.06 -12.15
N LEU A 60 12.37 -8.21 -11.45
CA LEU A 60 12.06 -6.78 -11.36
C LEU A 60 12.05 -6.09 -12.72
N ASP A 61 13.02 -6.39 -13.57
CA ASP A 61 13.11 -5.80 -14.91
C ASP A 61 11.92 -6.24 -15.79
N ASP A 62 11.55 -7.52 -15.76
CA ASP A 62 10.36 -8.03 -16.46
C ASP A 62 9.08 -7.31 -15.99
N TYR A 63 8.91 -7.12 -14.68
CA TYR A 63 7.80 -6.36 -14.12
C TYR A 63 7.74 -4.93 -14.68
N ILE A 64 8.85 -4.21 -14.60
CA ILE A 64 8.93 -2.82 -15.04
C ILE A 64 8.70 -2.68 -16.54
N GLU A 65 9.29 -3.57 -17.35
CA GLU A 65 9.14 -3.55 -18.81
C GLU A 65 7.70 -3.87 -19.23
N SER A 66 7.06 -4.84 -18.58
CA SER A 66 5.65 -5.16 -18.81
C SER A 66 4.74 -3.95 -18.58
N ILE A 67 4.89 -3.29 -17.42
CA ILE A 67 4.05 -2.14 -17.09
C ILE A 67 4.38 -0.93 -17.98
N ARG A 68 5.65 -0.71 -18.31
CA ARG A 68 6.08 0.36 -19.23
C ARG A 68 5.48 0.18 -20.64
N TYR A 69 5.46 -1.06 -21.13
CA TYR A 69 4.81 -1.39 -22.39
C TYR A 69 3.31 -1.05 -22.36
N LEU A 70 2.61 -1.42 -21.28
CA LEU A 70 1.19 -1.12 -21.11
C LEU A 70 0.93 0.38 -20.96
N LYS A 71 1.79 1.11 -20.25
CA LYS A 71 1.73 2.58 -20.12
C LYS A 71 1.75 3.26 -21.49
N GLU A 72 2.64 2.86 -22.39
CA GLU A 72 2.69 3.40 -23.75
C GLU A 72 1.50 2.94 -24.60
N LYS A 73 1.13 1.66 -24.51
CA LYS A 73 0.02 1.08 -25.31
C LYS A 73 -1.34 1.72 -25.01
N TYR A 74 -1.59 2.10 -23.76
CA TYR A 74 -2.88 2.60 -23.29
C TYR A 74 -2.88 4.09 -22.94
N LYS A 75 -1.83 4.85 -23.29
CA LYS A 75 -1.61 6.26 -22.91
C LYS A 75 -2.75 7.22 -23.23
N ASP A 76 -3.52 6.93 -24.29
CA ASP A 76 -4.66 7.76 -24.70
C ASP A 76 -5.96 7.41 -23.96
N GLN A 77 -5.96 6.36 -23.13
CA GLN A 77 -7.14 5.84 -22.44
C GLN A 77 -7.03 5.95 -20.92
N ILE A 78 -5.84 5.72 -20.36
CA ILE A 78 -5.60 5.69 -18.93
C ILE A 78 -4.15 6.07 -18.61
N SER A 79 -3.94 6.84 -17.53
CA SER A 79 -2.60 7.05 -16.98
C SER A 79 -2.16 5.80 -16.22
N ILE A 80 -0.92 5.33 -16.43
CA ILE A 80 -0.36 4.18 -15.72
C ILE A 80 0.93 4.58 -15.02
N LEU A 81 1.06 4.22 -13.75
CA LEU A 81 2.25 4.44 -12.95
C LEU A 81 2.92 3.11 -12.56
N ILE A 82 4.25 3.12 -12.53
CA ILE A 82 5.09 1.99 -12.10
C ILE A 82 5.48 2.25 -10.66
N GLY A 83 4.99 1.44 -9.75
CA GLY A 83 5.27 1.56 -8.32
C GLY A 83 5.66 0.23 -7.68
N LEU A 84 5.87 0.25 -6.38
CA LEU A 84 6.09 -0.93 -5.55
C LEU A 84 5.44 -0.74 -4.18
N GLU A 85 4.93 -1.82 -3.61
CA GLU A 85 4.60 -1.89 -2.19
C GLU A 85 5.84 -2.34 -1.42
N CYS A 86 6.33 -1.45 -0.57
CA CYS A 86 7.60 -1.63 0.14
C CYS A 86 7.37 -1.59 1.65
N GLU A 87 7.92 -2.54 2.38
CA GLU A 87 8.13 -2.42 3.81
C GLU A 87 9.22 -1.35 4.10
N TYR A 88 9.36 -0.99 5.36
CA TYR A 88 10.53 -0.30 5.87
C TYR A 88 11.46 -1.31 6.53
N PHE A 89 12.41 -1.84 5.76
CA PHE A 89 13.47 -2.70 6.27
C PHE A 89 14.76 -1.87 6.35
N GLU A 90 15.05 -1.29 7.51
CA GLU A 90 16.17 -0.37 7.72
C GLU A 90 17.47 -0.86 7.07
N ARG A 91 17.78 -2.15 7.26
CA ARG A 91 18.95 -2.82 6.70
C ARG A 91 19.04 -2.71 5.19
N TYR A 92 17.92 -2.75 4.48
CA TYR A 92 17.85 -2.81 3.02
C TYR A 92 17.47 -1.47 2.37
N MET A 93 17.24 -0.41 3.15
CA MET A 93 16.90 0.91 2.61
C MET A 93 17.94 1.48 1.64
N PRO A 94 19.28 1.36 1.88
CA PRO A 94 20.28 1.85 0.92
C PRO A 94 20.16 1.17 -0.45
N TRP A 95 19.84 -0.12 -0.49
CA TRP A 95 19.59 -0.83 -1.75
C TRP A 95 18.30 -0.31 -2.40
N LEU A 96 17.21 -0.13 -1.62
CA LEU A 96 15.93 0.37 -2.12
C LEU A 96 16.10 1.74 -2.80
N GLU A 97 16.74 2.70 -2.13
CA GLU A 97 16.95 4.05 -2.65
C GLU A 97 17.71 4.04 -3.99
N LYS A 98 18.76 3.23 -4.07
CA LYS A 98 19.52 3.06 -5.31
C LYS A 98 18.65 2.44 -6.41
N MET A 99 17.92 1.38 -6.10
CA MET A 99 17.05 0.68 -7.04
C MET A 99 15.95 1.60 -7.58
N LEU A 100 15.27 2.37 -6.72
CA LEU A 100 14.22 3.31 -7.13
C LEU A 100 14.74 4.32 -8.15
N LYS A 101 15.95 4.85 -7.93
CA LYS A 101 16.60 5.80 -8.84
C LYS A 101 17.00 5.13 -10.16
N ASP A 102 17.70 3.99 -10.08
CA ASP A 102 18.24 3.29 -11.26
C ASP A 102 17.12 2.76 -12.18
N LYS A 103 16.00 2.29 -11.60
CA LYS A 103 14.88 1.68 -12.33
C LYS A 103 13.80 2.69 -12.71
N GLN A 104 13.90 3.94 -12.27
CA GLN A 104 12.91 5.00 -12.57
C GLN A 104 11.49 4.62 -12.14
N ILE A 105 11.36 4.10 -10.92
CA ILE A 105 10.07 3.84 -10.29
C ILE A 105 9.33 5.18 -10.08
N ASP A 106 8.02 5.22 -10.38
CA ASP A 106 7.24 6.45 -10.29
C ASP A 106 6.82 6.76 -8.84
N TYR A 107 6.55 5.74 -8.01
CA TYR A 107 6.14 5.88 -6.61
C TYR A 107 6.34 4.58 -5.82
N ILE A 108 6.33 4.69 -4.48
CA ILE A 108 6.20 3.53 -3.59
C ILE A 108 5.16 3.79 -2.51
N ILE A 109 4.51 2.72 -2.05
CA ILE A 109 3.58 2.74 -0.92
C ILE A 109 4.16 1.93 0.24
N LEU A 110 3.84 2.30 1.47
CA LEU A 110 4.33 1.58 2.65
C LEU A 110 3.40 0.43 3.00
N GLY A 111 3.80 -0.80 2.70
CA GLY A 111 3.14 -2.01 3.17
C GLY A 111 3.88 -2.57 4.39
N ASN A 112 3.58 -2.11 5.60
CA ASN A 112 4.29 -2.53 6.80
C ASN A 112 3.83 -3.92 7.27
N HIS A 113 4.30 -4.99 6.61
CA HIS A 113 3.85 -6.35 6.84
C HIS A 113 4.63 -7.08 7.95
N TYR A 114 5.95 -6.90 8.02
CA TYR A 114 6.84 -7.70 8.85
C TYR A 114 7.72 -6.84 9.75
N TYR A 115 8.05 -7.39 10.92
CA TYR A 115 9.01 -6.79 11.84
C TYR A 115 10.43 -6.98 11.32
N GLU A 116 11.18 -5.89 11.18
CA GLU A 116 12.56 -5.79 10.66
C GLU A 116 12.77 -6.39 9.27
N THR A 117 12.41 -7.64 9.05
CA THR A 117 12.43 -8.31 7.74
C THR A 117 11.46 -9.49 7.73
N ASP A 118 11.01 -9.90 6.53
CA ASP A 118 10.19 -11.11 6.35
C ASP A 118 10.98 -12.41 6.60
N GLU A 119 12.33 -12.36 6.62
CA GLU A 119 13.20 -13.47 7.04
C GLU A 119 12.93 -13.91 8.48
N LEU A 120 12.47 -13.01 9.35
CA LEU A 120 12.14 -13.29 10.75
C LEU A 120 10.74 -13.89 10.93
N HIS A 121 9.95 -13.92 9.87
CA HIS A 121 8.57 -14.44 9.86
C HIS A 121 7.60 -13.80 10.88
N GLN A 122 7.96 -12.66 11.49
CA GLN A 122 7.07 -11.95 12.40
C GLN A 122 6.14 -11.03 11.60
N TYR A 123 4.98 -11.55 11.23
CA TYR A 123 3.96 -10.84 10.46
C TYR A 123 3.05 -10.02 11.38
N PHE A 124 2.91 -8.73 11.11
CA PHE A 124 2.09 -7.82 11.91
C PHE A 124 0.57 -8.08 11.79
N GLY A 125 0.12 -8.67 10.70
CA GLY A 125 -1.28 -9.06 10.51
C GLY A 125 -1.71 -10.34 11.26
N SER A 126 -0.78 -11.02 11.98
CA SER A 126 -1.08 -12.04 12.97
C SER A 126 -1.19 -11.42 14.36
N PRO A 127 -1.85 -12.08 15.36
CA PRO A 127 -1.92 -11.54 16.72
C PRO A 127 -0.54 -11.22 17.29
N VAL A 128 -0.34 -9.97 17.70
CA VAL A 128 0.93 -9.48 18.23
C VAL A 128 0.81 -9.06 19.71
N ASN A 129 1.95 -8.95 20.40
CA ASN A 129 2.04 -8.38 21.75
C ASN A 129 2.32 -6.87 21.70
N GLU A 130 2.39 -6.23 22.88
CA GLU A 130 2.66 -4.80 23.05
C GLU A 130 3.95 -4.33 22.37
N TYR A 131 5.00 -5.13 22.42
CA TYR A 131 6.29 -4.81 21.81
C TYR A 131 6.14 -4.62 20.29
N TYR A 132 5.48 -5.57 19.62
CA TYR A 132 5.29 -5.52 18.17
C TYR A 132 4.27 -4.47 17.73
N LEU A 133 3.26 -4.15 18.57
CA LEU A 133 2.38 -3.03 18.28
C LEU A 133 3.17 -1.70 18.23
N LYS A 134 4.02 -1.46 19.22
CA LYS A 134 4.89 -0.27 19.26
C LYS A 134 5.86 -0.25 18.09
N ALA A 135 6.51 -1.38 17.81
CA ALA A 135 7.43 -1.54 16.68
C ALA A 135 6.74 -1.27 15.32
N TYR A 136 5.48 -1.70 15.15
CA TYR A 136 4.70 -1.39 13.95
C TYR A 136 4.58 0.11 13.72
N VAL A 137 4.22 0.85 14.76
CA VAL A 137 4.08 2.31 14.67
C VAL A 137 5.43 3.00 14.49
N ASP A 138 6.49 2.52 15.16
CA ASP A 138 7.85 3.05 15.00
C ASP A 138 8.35 2.86 13.56
N HIS A 139 8.14 1.70 12.94
CA HIS A 139 8.50 1.46 11.54
C HIS A 139 7.72 2.38 10.58
N CYS A 140 6.41 2.58 10.82
CA CYS A 140 5.64 3.53 10.01
C CYS A 140 6.20 4.96 10.13
N ILE A 141 6.56 5.42 11.32
CA ILE A 141 7.14 6.74 11.54
C ILE A 141 8.51 6.87 10.87
N GLN A 142 9.38 5.87 11.01
CA GLN A 142 10.68 5.83 10.36
C GLN A 142 10.55 5.84 8.82
N ALA A 143 9.59 5.09 8.29
CA ALA A 143 9.29 5.11 6.85
C ALA A 143 8.84 6.50 6.37
N ILE A 144 7.95 7.16 7.12
CA ILE A 144 7.50 8.53 6.81
C ILE A 144 8.70 9.49 6.75
N ASP A 145 9.65 9.38 7.68
CA ASP A 145 10.83 10.25 7.76
C ASP A 145 11.79 10.12 6.57
N THR A 146 11.75 8.99 5.86
CA THR A 146 12.54 8.84 4.62
C THR A 146 12.08 9.77 3.50
N GLY A 147 10.80 10.19 3.52
CA GLY A 147 10.18 10.99 2.46
C GLY A 147 9.98 10.26 1.13
N LEU A 148 10.17 8.94 1.09
CA LEU A 148 10.08 8.13 -0.13
C LEU A 148 8.66 7.67 -0.43
N TYR A 149 7.86 7.41 0.59
CA TYR A 149 6.54 6.78 0.46
C TYR A 149 5.45 7.79 0.11
N SER A 150 4.57 7.40 -0.79
CA SER A 150 3.44 8.22 -1.24
C SER A 150 2.26 8.19 -0.25
N TYR A 151 2.05 7.07 0.41
CA TYR A 151 1.06 6.85 1.47
C TYR A 151 1.34 5.55 2.24
N ILE A 152 0.64 5.35 3.36
CA ILE A 152 0.68 4.11 4.13
C ILE A 152 -0.48 3.22 3.66
N ALA A 153 -0.16 2.06 3.07
CA ALA A 153 -1.09 1.00 2.72
C ALA A 153 -1.62 0.33 4.00
N HIS A 154 -2.92 -0.01 4.04
CA HIS A 154 -3.57 -0.68 5.18
C HIS A 154 -2.96 -0.33 6.55
N PRO A 155 -2.99 0.96 6.99
CA PRO A 155 -2.28 1.45 8.17
C PRO A 155 -2.72 0.79 9.49
N ASP A 156 -3.83 0.08 9.49
CA ASP A 156 -4.42 -0.66 10.61
C ASP A 156 -4.29 -2.19 10.44
N LEU A 157 -3.31 -2.63 9.64
CA LEU A 157 -3.00 -4.05 9.43
C LEU A 157 -2.55 -4.76 10.71
N VAL A 158 -1.91 -4.05 11.66
CA VAL A 158 -1.43 -4.68 12.88
C VAL A 158 -2.57 -5.30 13.70
N TYR A 159 -2.44 -6.62 13.98
CA TYR A 159 -3.50 -7.35 14.67
C TYR A 159 -3.30 -7.31 16.19
N TYR A 160 -3.92 -6.33 16.81
CA TYR A 160 -3.93 -6.13 18.26
C TYR A 160 -5.34 -5.81 18.75
N ASP A 161 -5.57 -5.90 20.07
CA ASP A 161 -6.85 -5.51 20.68
C ASP A 161 -7.11 -4.00 20.47
N LYS A 162 -7.98 -3.70 19.50
CA LYS A 162 -8.34 -2.33 19.08
C LYS A 162 -9.08 -1.52 20.14
N ASP A 163 -9.66 -2.19 21.14
CA ASP A 163 -10.38 -1.55 22.23
C ASP A 163 -9.45 -1.25 23.43
N SER A 164 -8.21 -1.77 23.40
CA SER A 164 -7.23 -1.49 24.43
C SER A 164 -6.73 -0.04 24.42
N LYS A 165 -6.40 0.47 25.61
CA LYS A 165 -5.83 1.81 25.76
C LYS A 165 -4.52 1.96 24.97
N LEU A 166 -3.67 0.94 24.97
CA LEU A 166 -2.40 0.96 24.26
C LEU A 166 -2.58 1.08 22.74
N TYR A 167 -3.53 0.33 22.15
CA TYR A 167 -3.83 0.47 20.72
C TYR A 167 -4.27 1.90 20.39
N GLN A 168 -5.17 2.46 21.20
CA GLN A 168 -5.66 3.83 21.00
C GLN A 168 -4.52 4.87 21.07
N GLU A 169 -3.60 4.70 22.02
CA GLU A 169 -2.43 5.57 22.18
C GLU A 169 -1.47 5.45 20.99
N GLU A 170 -1.12 4.24 20.58
CA GLU A 170 -0.15 4.02 19.50
C GLU A 170 -0.72 4.44 18.13
N MET A 171 -1.98 4.10 17.83
CA MET A 171 -2.60 4.56 16.58
C MET A 171 -2.84 6.07 16.58
N SER A 172 -3.08 6.70 17.73
CA SER A 172 -3.13 8.16 17.83
C SER A 172 -1.77 8.79 17.53
N ARG A 173 -0.67 8.18 18.01
CA ARG A 173 0.70 8.61 17.70
C ARG A 173 0.98 8.54 16.20
N LEU A 174 0.60 7.43 15.56
CA LEU A 174 0.73 7.27 14.10
C LEU A 174 -0.08 8.32 13.34
N CYS A 175 -1.37 8.46 13.66
CA CYS A 175 -2.26 9.40 12.97
C CYS A 175 -1.82 10.85 13.15
N ALA A 176 -1.39 11.25 14.36
CA ALA A 176 -0.85 12.58 14.63
C ALA A 176 0.40 12.87 13.77
N TYR A 177 1.33 11.91 13.71
CA TYR A 177 2.56 12.04 12.93
C TYR A 177 2.29 12.06 11.44
N ALA A 178 1.44 11.17 10.94
CA ALA A 178 1.03 11.14 9.54
C ALA A 178 0.37 12.48 9.13
N LYS A 179 -0.45 13.08 10.01
CA LYS A 179 -1.03 14.42 9.77
C LYS A 179 0.03 15.50 9.69
N GLU A 180 0.98 15.52 10.63
CA GLU A 180 2.09 16.50 10.64
C GLU A 180 2.91 16.45 9.35
N LYS A 181 3.20 15.25 8.87
CA LYS A 181 4.02 15.01 7.68
C LYS A 181 3.25 15.00 6.36
N ASP A 182 1.96 15.27 6.40
CA ASP A 182 1.08 15.25 5.22
C ASP A 182 1.04 13.87 4.52
N MET A 183 1.18 12.78 5.31
CA MET A 183 1.19 11.39 4.84
C MET A 183 -0.23 10.84 4.78
N PRO A 184 -0.74 10.45 3.60
CA PRO A 184 -2.06 9.85 3.46
C PRO A 184 -2.11 8.42 4.04
N LEU A 185 -3.32 8.01 4.46
CA LEU A 185 -3.63 6.69 4.99
C LEU A 185 -4.60 5.98 4.05
N GLU A 186 -4.32 4.72 3.72
CA GLU A 186 -5.17 3.95 2.81
C GLU A 186 -6.34 3.30 3.53
N PHE A 187 -7.55 3.49 3.00
CA PHE A 187 -8.69 2.61 3.27
C PHE A 187 -8.63 1.44 2.29
N ASN A 188 -8.28 0.27 2.80
CA ASN A 188 -7.95 -0.89 1.98
C ASN A 188 -9.19 -1.70 1.61
N LEU A 189 -9.50 -1.81 0.32
CA LEU A 189 -10.70 -2.51 -0.15
C LEU A 189 -10.57 -4.03 -0.10
N LEU A 190 -9.36 -4.60 -0.24
CA LEU A 190 -9.19 -6.06 -0.10
C LEU A 190 -9.57 -6.51 1.32
N GLY A 191 -9.03 -5.82 2.34
CA GLY A 191 -9.39 -6.08 3.72
C GLY A 191 -10.89 -5.90 3.98
N PHE A 192 -11.48 -4.84 3.44
CA PHE A 192 -12.90 -4.55 3.58
C PHE A 192 -13.78 -5.63 2.94
N MET A 193 -13.51 -6.02 1.69
CA MET A 193 -14.27 -7.05 0.96
C MET A 193 -14.14 -8.44 1.59
N THR A 194 -12.98 -8.77 2.10
CA THR A 194 -12.70 -10.10 2.66
C THR A 194 -12.90 -10.19 4.16
N HIS A 195 -13.48 -9.13 4.76
CA HIS A 195 -13.81 -9.06 6.19
C HIS A 195 -12.61 -9.35 7.10
N ARG A 196 -11.43 -8.82 6.73
CA ARG A 196 -10.24 -8.88 7.59
C ARG A 196 -10.42 -7.98 8.81
N HIS A 197 -9.48 -8.04 9.76
CA HIS A 197 -9.50 -7.15 10.93
C HIS A 197 -9.22 -5.68 10.58
N TYR A 198 -8.84 -5.40 9.34
CA TYR A 198 -8.69 -4.06 8.75
C TYR A 198 -9.51 -3.96 7.43
N PRO A 199 -9.95 -2.76 7.03
CA PRO A 199 -9.96 -1.53 7.81
C PRO A 199 -10.92 -1.63 9.00
N ASN A 200 -10.53 -1.07 10.17
CA ASN A 200 -11.36 -1.13 11.37
C ASN A 200 -11.84 0.25 11.84
N ASN A 201 -13.05 0.28 12.39
CA ASN A 201 -13.70 1.53 12.82
C ASN A 201 -12.94 2.28 13.93
N ALA A 202 -12.21 1.57 14.81
CA ALA A 202 -11.47 2.21 15.90
C ALA A 202 -10.35 3.07 15.32
N PHE A 203 -9.56 2.53 14.39
CA PHE A 203 -8.51 3.28 13.69
C PHE A 203 -9.07 4.48 12.91
N TRP A 204 -10.12 4.27 12.12
CA TRP A 204 -10.66 5.34 11.27
C TRP A 204 -11.34 6.47 12.05
N LYS A 205 -11.84 6.20 13.27
CA LYS A 205 -12.26 7.26 14.21
C LYS A 205 -11.08 8.08 14.72
N ILE A 206 -9.94 7.43 14.98
CA ILE A 206 -8.70 8.14 15.36
C ILE A 206 -8.23 8.99 14.18
N ALA A 207 -8.14 8.44 12.98
CA ALA A 207 -7.75 9.18 11.78
C ALA A 207 -8.66 10.39 11.51
N SER A 208 -9.97 10.23 11.73
CA SER A 208 -10.95 11.34 11.68
C SER A 208 -10.67 12.42 12.73
N HIS A 209 -10.36 12.05 13.97
CA HIS A 209 -10.03 12.98 15.03
C HIS A 209 -8.83 13.88 14.66
N TYR A 210 -7.82 13.31 14.02
CA TYR A 210 -6.63 14.04 13.55
C TYR A 210 -6.82 14.68 12.17
N LYS A 211 -7.97 14.49 11.50
CA LYS A 211 -8.26 15.00 10.14
C LYS A 211 -7.19 14.58 9.14
N ASN A 212 -6.83 13.29 9.18
CA ASN A 212 -5.85 12.75 8.26
C ASN A 212 -6.35 12.80 6.81
N LYS A 213 -5.41 12.81 5.87
CA LYS A 213 -5.70 12.49 4.48
C LYS A 213 -5.98 11.00 4.35
N ALA A 214 -7.00 10.67 3.56
CA ALA A 214 -7.38 9.30 3.26
C ALA A 214 -7.40 9.07 1.75
N ILE A 215 -6.91 7.90 1.33
CA ILE A 215 -6.98 7.42 -0.05
C ILE A 215 -7.62 6.03 -0.06
N ILE A 216 -8.41 5.71 -1.09
CA ILE A 216 -8.99 4.38 -1.25
C ILE A 216 -8.08 3.57 -2.16
N GLY A 217 -7.56 2.44 -1.66
CA GLY A 217 -6.76 1.49 -2.42
C GLY A 217 -7.50 0.18 -2.60
N PHE A 218 -7.47 -0.37 -3.82
CA PHE A 218 -8.13 -1.66 -4.10
C PHE A 218 -7.35 -2.85 -3.55
N ASP A 219 -6.02 -2.74 -3.48
CA ASP A 219 -5.13 -3.86 -3.15
C ASP A 219 -5.47 -5.08 -4.03
N ALA A 220 -5.52 -4.79 -5.34
CA ALA A 220 -6.13 -5.68 -6.31
C ALA A 220 -5.22 -6.86 -6.63
N HIS A 221 -5.66 -8.08 -6.30
CA HIS A 221 -5.01 -9.35 -6.59
C HIS A 221 -5.70 -10.13 -7.72
N SER A 222 -6.70 -9.52 -8.36
CA SER A 222 -7.34 -9.98 -9.58
C SER A 222 -7.88 -8.80 -10.38
N PRO A 223 -7.99 -8.90 -11.72
CA PRO A 223 -8.62 -7.85 -12.54
C PRO A 223 -10.05 -7.53 -12.08
N ASP A 224 -10.81 -8.52 -11.64
CA ASP A 224 -12.19 -8.35 -11.19
C ASP A 224 -12.31 -7.52 -9.91
N ALA A 225 -11.27 -7.44 -9.10
CA ALA A 225 -11.26 -6.59 -7.91
C ALA A 225 -11.49 -5.11 -8.29
N LEU A 226 -10.92 -4.65 -9.40
CA LEU A 226 -11.06 -3.27 -9.89
C LEU A 226 -12.49 -2.95 -10.38
N LEU A 227 -13.32 -3.97 -10.65
CA LEU A 227 -14.70 -3.82 -11.10
C LEU A 227 -15.72 -3.70 -9.96
N LYS A 228 -15.29 -3.78 -8.70
CA LYS A 228 -16.15 -3.75 -7.50
C LYS A 228 -16.56 -2.30 -7.15
N ASP A 229 -17.37 -1.69 -8.01
CA ASP A 229 -17.80 -0.30 -7.83
C ASP A 229 -18.70 -0.09 -6.61
N ASP A 230 -19.53 -1.07 -6.30
CA ASP A 230 -20.39 -1.08 -5.12
C ASP A 230 -19.58 -1.02 -3.81
N ILE A 231 -18.48 -1.76 -3.74
CA ILE A 231 -17.56 -1.77 -2.59
C ILE A 231 -16.81 -0.43 -2.50
N TYR A 232 -16.32 0.08 -3.63
CA TYR A 232 -15.69 1.40 -3.68
C TYR A 232 -16.64 2.48 -3.18
N GLN A 233 -17.90 2.45 -3.61
CA GLN A 233 -18.92 3.43 -3.19
C GLN A 233 -19.25 3.32 -1.70
N GLN A 234 -19.30 2.11 -1.14
CA GLN A 234 -19.48 1.91 0.29
C GLN A 234 -18.33 2.54 1.09
N ALA A 235 -17.07 2.28 0.68
CA ALA A 235 -15.89 2.87 1.31
C ALA A 235 -15.88 4.40 1.19
N PHE A 236 -16.19 4.93 0.01
CA PHE A 236 -16.30 6.37 -0.24
C PHE A 236 -17.34 7.03 0.67
N ASN A 237 -18.53 6.44 0.78
CA ASN A 237 -19.61 6.96 1.63
C ASN A 237 -19.22 6.90 3.12
N TYR A 238 -18.57 5.81 3.54
CA TYR A 238 -18.07 5.69 4.92
C TYR A 238 -17.04 6.77 5.24
N LEU A 239 -16.00 6.92 4.42
CA LEU A 239 -14.97 7.94 4.64
C LEU A 239 -15.54 9.36 4.54
N SER A 240 -16.49 9.60 3.64
CA SER A 240 -17.18 10.91 3.54
C SER A 240 -18.03 11.24 4.76
N SER A 241 -18.40 10.25 5.58
CA SER A 241 -19.09 10.47 6.86
C SER A 241 -18.14 10.81 8.01
N LEU A 242 -16.84 10.69 7.81
CA LEU A 242 -15.78 11.01 8.76
C LEU A 242 -15.17 12.38 8.45
N ASP A 243 -14.53 13.00 9.45
CA ASP A 243 -13.77 14.25 9.28
C ASP A 243 -12.34 13.93 8.80
N VAL A 244 -12.23 13.31 7.61
CA VAL A 244 -10.97 13.02 6.91
C VAL A 244 -10.94 13.77 5.57
N GLU A 245 -9.73 14.12 5.10
CA GLU A 245 -9.53 14.72 3.79
C GLU A 245 -9.35 13.63 2.74
N LEU A 246 -10.41 13.34 1.96
CA LEU A 246 -10.31 12.38 0.86
C LEU A 246 -9.49 12.95 -0.30
N ILE A 247 -8.48 12.18 -0.74
CA ILE A 247 -7.66 12.49 -1.90
C ILE A 247 -7.78 11.39 -2.97
N ASP A 248 -7.53 11.76 -4.22
CA ASP A 248 -7.56 10.84 -5.37
C ASP A 248 -6.24 10.82 -6.17
N THR A 249 -5.23 11.56 -5.72
CA THR A 249 -3.89 11.60 -6.33
C THR A 249 -2.81 11.45 -5.27
N ILE A 250 -1.65 10.99 -5.70
CA ILE A 250 -0.49 10.75 -4.83
C ILE A 250 0.70 11.65 -5.23
N LYS A 251 1.64 11.81 -4.32
CA LYS A 251 2.96 12.36 -4.65
C LYS A 251 3.80 11.25 -5.30
N THR A 252 4.42 11.57 -6.43
CA THR A 252 5.38 10.67 -7.08
C THR A 252 6.80 11.01 -6.65
N LEU A 253 7.71 10.05 -6.82
CA LEU A 253 9.14 10.27 -6.61
C LEU A 253 9.64 11.33 -7.61
N LYS A 254 10.51 12.22 -7.14
CA LYS A 254 11.15 13.21 -8.02
C LYS A 254 12.13 12.49 -8.95
N LYS A 255 11.95 12.68 -10.24
CA LYS A 255 12.87 12.20 -11.27
C LYS A 255 14.07 13.13 -11.42
#